data_1f0556f222b51d5e3bc9ae051cb3fecd
#
_entry.id   1f0556f222b51d5e3bc9ae051cb3fecd
#
_cell.length_a   1.000
_cell.length_b   1.000
_cell.length_c   1.000
_cell.angle_alpha   90.00
_cell.angle_beta   90.00
_cell.angle_gamma   90.00
#
_symmetry.space_group_name_H-M   'P 1'
#
loop_
_entity.id
_entity.type
_entity.pdbx_description
1 polymer ?
#
loop_
_entity_poly.entity_id
_entity_poly.type
_entity_poly.pdbx_seq_one_letter_code
_entity_poly.pdbx_strand_id
1 'polypeptide(L)'
;EDVIMVTDPAYGPVAGTTDTLQMLRKIWPSLKTARMIGSSALSISYVAAGRMDIFVHHRLQPYDQAAGLILMEEAGGLVTDREGNRAQLYSDGLIASSSIIHQQFMEITKHLQWRKPSSRSLNPRER
;
A
#
# COMPACT_ATOMS: atom_id res chain seq x y z
N GLU A 1 10.17 14.46 0.47
CA GLU A 1 11.50 14.44 1.06
C GLU A 1 11.50 14.09 2.54
N ASP A 2 10.40 14.40 3.26
CA ASP A 2 10.26 14.05 4.67
C ASP A 2 9.28 12.89 4.89
N VAL A 3 8.92 12.19 3.83
CA VAL A 3 7.93 11.13 3.88
C VAL A 3 8.56 9.85 4.43
N ILE A 4 7.91 9.26 5.42
CA ILE A 4 8.28 7.96 5.97
C ILE A 4 7.27 6.94 5.45
N MET A 5 7.78 5.98 4.68
CA MET A 5 6.97 4.92 4.10
C MET A 5 7.09 3.64 4.93
N VAL A 6 5.98 2.93 5.06
CA VAL A 6 5.99 1.55 5.56
C VAL A 6 5.59 0.64 4.41
N THR A 7 6.35 -0.41 4.21
CA THR A 7 6.03 -1.46 3.26
C THR A 7 6.60 -2.77 3.78
N ASP A 8 6.02 -3.86 3.35
CA ASP A 8 6.52 -5.19 3.73
C ASP A 8 6.76 -6.01 2.48
N PRO A 9 7.59 -7.05 2.56
CA PRO A 9 7.77 -7.98 1.44
C PRO A 9 6.43 -8.57 1.01
N ALA A 10 6.24 -8.67 -0.29
CA ALA A 10 5.02 -9.27 -0.80
C ALA A 10 4.96 -10.76 -0.47
N TYR A 11 3.77 -11.23 -0.16
CA TYR A 11 3.51 -12.65 0.01
C TYR A 11 3.29 -13.31 -1.35
N GLY A 12 3.68 -14.57 -1.47
CA GLY A 12 3.42 -15.34 -2.68
C GLY A 12 4.53 -15.25 -3.72
N PRO A 13 4.21 -15.13 -5.00
CA PRO A 13 5.19 -15.21 -6.08
C PRO A 13 6.33 -14.18 -5.98
N VAL A 14 7.51 -14.58 -6.41
CA VAL A 14 8.71 -13.72 -6.44
C VAL A 14 8.45 -12.43 -7.21
N ALA A 15 7.59 -12.47 -8.23
CA ALA A 15 7.25 -11.29 -9.02
C ALA A 15 6.74 -10.12 -8.16
N GLY A 16 5.94 -10.41 -7.12
CA GLY A 16 5.44 -9.38 -6.22
C GLY A 16 6.56 -8.68 -5.44
N THR A 17 7.57 -9.44 -5.01
CA THR A 17 8.75 -8.89 -4.35
C THR A 17 9.55 -8.03 -5.30
N THR A 18 9.77 -8.49 -6.52
CA THR A 18 10.49 -7.74 -7.55
C THR A 18 9.80 -6.41 -7.84
N ASP A 19 8.48 -6.44 -8.00
CA ASP A 19 7.70 -5.24 -8.26
C ASP A 19 7.79 -4.25 -7.10
N THR A 20 7.76 -4.74 -5.86
CA THR A 20 7.89 -3.91 -4.66
C THR A 20 9.26 -3.24 -4.60
N LEU A 21 10.33 -3.98 -4.89
CA LEU A 21 11.68 -3.42 -4.90
C LEU A 21 11.85 -2.37 -6.00
N GLN A 22 11.25 -2.60 -7.15
CA GLN A 22 11.26 -1.65 -8.27
C GLN A 22 10.53 -0.36 -7.89
N MET A 23 9.39 -0.47 -7.23
CA MET A 23 8.64 0.66 -6.72
C MET A 23 9.46 1.45 -5.70
N LEU A 24 10.09 0.78 -4.74
CA LEU A 24 10.94 1.42 -3.75
C LEU A 24 12.10 2.17 -4.40
N ARG A 25 12.74 1.56 -5.38
CA ARG A 25 13.83 2.22 -6.11
C ARG A 25 13.37 3.52 -6.75
N LYS A 26 12.19 3.51 -7.33
CA LYS A 26 11.65 4.69 -8.02
C LYS A 26 11.32 5.83 -7.07
N ILE A 27 10.72 5.54 -5.93
CA ILE A 27 10.28 6.58 -5.00
C ILE A 27 11.33 6.94 -3.94
N TRP A 28 12.41 6.18 -3.85
CA TRP A 28 13.45 6.36 -2.82
C TRP A 28 13.93 7.80 -2.68
N PRO A 29 14.21 8.53 -3.78
CA PRO A 29 14.65 9.92 -3.66
C PRO A 29 13.63 10.84 -2.99
N SER A 30 12.35 10.47 -2.97
CA SER A 30 11.29 11.27 -2.37
C SER A 30 11.03 10.90 -0.91
N LEU A 31 11.72 9.89 -0.39
CA LEU A 31 11.51 9.40 0.97
C LEU A 31 12.59 9.91 1.92
N LYS A 32 12.19 10.17 3.16
CA LYS A 32 13.15 10.30 4.25
C LYS A 32 13.71 8.92 4.60
N THR A 33 12.83 7.93 4.70
CA THR A 33 13.21 6.54 4.98
C THR A 33 12.04 5.61 4.72
N ALA A 34 12.33 4.31 4.72
CA ALA A 34 11.31 3.26 4.65
C ALA A 34 11.47 2.33 5.85
N ARG A 35 10.35 1.75 6.29
CA ARG A 35 10.30 0.80 7.39
C ARG A 35 9.60 -0.47 6.95
N MET A 36 10.06 -1.59 7.46
CA MET A 36 9.38 -2.88 7.33
C MET A 36 9.03 -3.35 8.74
N ILE A 37 7.75 -3.34 9.06
CA ILE A 37 7.29 -3.65 10.42
C ILE A 37 6.85 -5.10 10.54
N GLY A 38 6.38 -5.69 9.43
CA GLY A 38 5.95 -7.07 9.40
C GLY A 38 4.53 -7.30 9.94
N SER A 39 3.80 -6.21 10.21
CA SER A 39 2.41 -6.27 10.64
C SER A 39 1.62 -5.20 9.92
N SER A 40 0.68 -5.60 9.08
CA SER A 40 -0.15 -4.66 8.33
C SER A 40 -1.05 -3.85 9.27
N ALA A 41 -1.63 -4.48 10.28
CA ALA A 41 -2.47 -3.79 11.24
C ALA A 41 -1.69 -2.71 11.99
N LEU A 42 -0.49 -3.01 12.45
CA LEU A 42 0.37 -2.05 13.14
C LEU A 42 0.82 -0.93 12.21
N SER A 43 1.21 -1.28 10.98
CA SER A 43 1.66 -0.31 9.98
C SER A 43 0.56 0.70 9.66
N ILE A 44 -0.65 0.23 9.41
CA ILE A 44 -1.80 1.09 9.13
C ILE A 44 -2.13 1.96 10.34
N SER A 45 -2.04 1.40 11.55
CA SER A 45 -2.27 2.15 12.79
C SER A 45 -1.30 3.32 12.93
N TYR A 46 -0.04 3.12 12.60
CA TYR A 46 0.96 4.20 12.66
C TYR A 46 0.68 5.29 11.62
N VAL A 47 0.24 4.92 10.42
CA VAL A 47 -0.14 5.90 9.41
C VAL A 47 -1.38 6.68 9.87
N ALA A 48 -2.39 5.99 10.37
CA ALA A 48 -3.60 6.64 10.88
C ALA A 48 -3.30 7.58 12.05
N ALA A 49 -2.33 7.23 12.90
CA ALA A 49 -1.91 8.06 14.03
C ALA A 49 -0.97 9.21 13.64
N GLY A 50 -0.59 9.33 12.37
CA GLY A 50 0.30 10.38 11.90
C GLY A 50 1.77 10.15 12.21
N ARG A 51 2.16 8.96 12.65
CA ARG A 51 3.56 8.63 12.97
C ARG A 51 4.36 8.22 11.75
N MET A 52 3.68 7.73 10.73
CA MET A 52 4.21 7.38 9.43
C MET A 52 3.31 8.00 8.37
N ASP A 53 3.80 8.17 7.17
CA ASP A 53 3.09 8.97 6.17
C ASP A 53 2.33 8.16 5.15
N ILE A 54 2.83 6.98 4.80
CA ILE A 54 2.21 6.13 3.79
C ILE A 54 2.53 4.66 4.07
N PHE A 55 1.52 3.82 3.96
CA PHE A 55 1.67 2.37 3.94
C PHE A 55 1.28 1.85 2.57
N VAL A 56 2.15 1.07 1.96
CA VAL A 56 1.85 0.40 0.68
C VAL A 56 2.14 -1.07 0.82
N HIS A 57 1.31 -1.89 0.19
CA HIS A 57 1.52 -3.34 0.17
C HIS A 57 1.08 -3.89 -1.18
N HIS A 58 1.86 -4.82 -1.69
CA HIS A 58 1.58 -5.43 -2.99
C HIS A 58 0.31 -6.28 -2.95
N ARG A 59 0.10 -7.01 -1.85
CA ARG A 59 -1.05 -7.90 -1.71
C ARG A 59 -1.32 -8.20 -0.23
N LEU A 60 -2.50 -7.81 0.27
CA LEU A 60 -2.93 -8.08 1.64
C LEU A 60 -4.02 -9.14 1.67
N GLN A 61 -4.14 -9.81 2.82
CA GLN A 61 -5.29 -10.67 3.07
C GLN A 61 -6.53 -9.81 3.36
N PRO A 62 -7.74 -10.30 3.04
CA PRO A 62 -8.97 -9.50 3.19
C PRO A 62 -9.20 -8.95 4.60
N TYR A 63 -8.89 -9.72 5.64
CA TYR A 63 -9.10 -9.26 7.02
C TYR A 63 -8.16 -8.11 7.39
N ASP A 64 -6.94 -8.09 6.86
CA ASP A 64 -6.00 -6.98 7.08
C ASP A 64 -6.52 -5.71 6.42
N GLN A 65 -7.09 -5.83 5.23
CA GLN A 65 -7.65 -4.69 4.52
C GLN A 65 -8.86 -4.12 5.24
N ALA A 66 -9.73 -4.97 5.79
CA ALA A 66 -10.93 -4.53 6.49
C ALA A 66 -10.58 -3.62 7.68
N ALA A 67 -9.61 -4.04 8.50
CA ALA A 67 -9.15 -3.22 9.63
C ALA A 67 -8.57 -1.90 9.16
N GLY A 68 -7.76 -1.93 8.10
CA GLY A 68 -7.13 -0.75 7.55
C GLY A 68 -8.11 0.27 7.03
N LEU A 69 -9.15 -0.18 6.35
CA LEU A 69 -10.20 0.70 5.84
C LEU A 69 -10.86 1.48 6.97
N ILE A 70 -11.22 0.80 8.06
CA ILE A 70 -11.87 1.45 9.19
C ILE A 70 -10.94 2.47 9.85
N LEU A 71 -9.71 2.09 10.14
CA LEU A 71 -8.76 2.96 10.82
C LEU A 71 -8.46 4.22 10.01
N MET A 72 -8.26 4.07 8.71
CA MET A 72 -7.94 5.21 7.86
C MET A 72 -9.14 6.14 7.63
N GLU A 73 -10.35 5.59 7.51
CA GLU A 73 -11.55 6.42 7.41
C GLU A 73 -11.74 7.27 8.65
N GLU A 74 -11.59 6.68 9.85
CA GLU A 74 -11.68 7.40 11.12
C GLU A 74 -10.63 8.51 11.21
N ALA A 75 -9.45 8.31 10.65
CA ALA A 75 -8.36 9.28 10.67
C ALA A 75 -8.47 10.34 9.56
N GLY A 76 -9.47 10.24 8.68
CA GLY A 76 -9.63 11.16 7.56
C GLY A 76 -8.66 10.91 6.41
N GLY A 77 -8.03 9.75 6.37
CA GLY A 77 -7.10 9.38 5.31
C GLY A 77 -7.77 8.69 4.13
N LEU A 78 -6.97 8.36 3.14
CA LEU A 78 -7.40 7.71 1.91
C LEU A 78 -6.80 6.32 1.82
N VAL A 79 -7.63 5.34 1.44
CA VAL A 79 -7.17 3.98 1.19
C VAL A 79 -7.64 3.54 -0.20
N THR A 80 -6.69 3.16 -1.03
CA THR A 80 -6.98 2.69 -2.38
C THR A 80 -6.28 1.36 -2.64
N ASP A 81 -6.67 0.71 -3.74
CA ASP A 81 -5.88 -0.38 -4.30
C ASP A 81 -4.67 0.18 -5.05
N ARG A 82 -3.89 -0.68 -5.67
CA ARG A 82 -2.69 -0.25 -6.40
C ARG A 82 -2.99 0.53 -7.67
N GLU A 83 -4.20 0.46 -8.17
CA GLU A 83 -4.63 1.23 -9.33
C GLU A 83 -5.16 2.61 -8.97
N GLY A 84 -5.33 2.89 -7.68
CA GLY A 84 -5.84 4.17 -7.21
C GLY A 84 -7.35 4.20 -6.99
N ASN A 85 -8.04 3.08 -7.17
CA ASN A 85 -9.46 2.97 -6.91
C ASN A 85 -9.71 2.74 -5.42
N ARG A 86 -10.86 3.18 -4.93
CA ARG A 86 -11.21 2.99 -3.53
C ARG A 86 -11.04 1.51 -3.14
N ALA A 87 -10.31 1.27 -2.07
CA ALA A 87 -10.05 -0.09 -1.61
C ALA A 87 -11.32 -0.77 -1.11
N GLN A 88 -11.42 -2.06 -1.38
CA GLN A 88 -12.50 -2.92 -0.93
C GLN A 88 -11.88 -4.16 -0.30
N LEU A 89 -12.73 -5.01 0.30
CA LEU A 89 -12.27 -6.18 1.05
C LEU A 89 -11.33 -7.10 0.24
N TYR A 90 -11.58 -7.24 -1.05
CA TYR A 90 -10.79 -8.11 -1.92
C TYR A 90 -9.91 -7.34 -2.91
N SER A 91 -9.60 -6.09 -2.59
CA SER A 91 -8.72 -5.30 -3.45
C SER A 91 -7.33 -5.92 -3.53
N ASP A 92 -6.68 -5.75 -4.67
CA ASP A 92 -5.35 -6.27 -4.94
C ASP A 92 -4.32 -5.23 -4.50
N GLY A 93 -3.75 -5.45 -3.33
CA GLY A 93 -2.83 -4.50 -2.74
C GLY A 93 -3.51 -3.33 -2.05
N LEU A 94 -2.71 -2.44 -1.51
CA LEU A 94 -3.24 -1.34 -0.71
C LEU A 94 -2.26 -0.16 -0.66
N ILE A 95 -2.83 1.04 -0.75
CA ILE A 95 -2.11 2.30 -0.53
C ILE A 95 -2.92 3.09 0.50
N ALA A 96 -2.33 3.38 1.66
CA ALA A 96 -2.99 4.12 2.73
C ALA A 96 -2.16 5.35 3.10
N SER A 97 -2.74 6.55 3.00
CA SER A 97 -2.05 7.80 3.28
C SER A 97 -3.05 8.97 3.31
N SER A 98 -2.53 10.17 3.54
CA SER A 98 -3.29 11.40 3.26
C SER A 98 -3.51 11.53 1.73
N SER A 99 -4.50 12.32 1.34
CA SER A 99 -4.80 12.51 -0.08
C SER A 99 -3.65 13.16 -0.85
N ILE A 100 -2.92 14.07 -0.23
CA ILE A 100 -1.79 14.77 -0.86
C ILE A 100 -0.66 13.80 -1.15
N ILE A 101 -0.27 13.01 -0.16
CA ILE A 101 0.81 12.04 -0.32
C ILE A 101 0.39 10.93 -1.30
N HIS A 102 -0.86 10.51 -1.24
CA HIS A 102 -1.40 9.55 -2.19
C HIS A 102 -1.24 10.04 -3.64
N GLN A 103 -1.62 11.27 -3.90
CA GLN A 103 -1.52 11.86 -5.24
C GLN A 103 -0.06 11.90 -5.72
N GLN A 104 0.86 12.30 -4.86
CA GLN A 104 2.28 12.32 -5.18
C GLN A 104 2.81 10.91 -5.48
N PHE A 105 2.46 9.94 -4.66
CA PHE A 105 2.85 8.55 -4.87
C PHE A 105 2.32 8.00 -6.21
N MET A 106 1.05 8.26 -6.50
CA MET A 106 0.42 7.80 -7.74
C MET A 106 1.11 8.37 -8.97
N GLU A 107 1.49 9.64 -8.92
CA GLU A 107 2.18 10.29 -10.05
C GLU A 107 3.58 9.69 -10.29
N ILE A 108 4.34 9.47 -9.22
CA ILE A 108 5.70 8.92 -9.33
C ILE A 108 5.68 7.48 -9.84
N THR A 109 4.69 6.70 -9.45
CA THR A 109 4.65 5.25 -9.73
C THR A 109 3.78 4.86 -10.92
N LYS A 110 3.22 5.80 -11.65
CA LYS A 110 2.14 5.54 -12.62
C LYS A 110 2.48 4.54 -13.74
N HIS A 111 3.74 4.37 -14.10
CA HIS A 111 4.15 3.44 -15.15
C HIS A 111 4.80 2.16 -14.62
N LEU A 112 4.84 1.98 -13.30
CA LEU A 112 5.51 0.82 -12.73
C LEU A 112 4.63 -0.42 -12.77
N GLN A 113 5.27 -1.57 -12.90
CA GLN A 113 4.59 -2.87 -12.86
C GLN A 113 3.87 -3.08 -11.52
N TRP A 114 4.39 -2.53 -10.43
CA TRP A 114 3.77 -2.59 -9.11
C TRP A 114 2.32 -2.08 -9.13
N ARG A 115 2.02 -1.09 -9.98
CA ARG A 115 0.69 -0.50 -10.11
C ARG A 115 -0.30 -1.40 -10.86
N LYS A 116 0.18 -2.40 -11.58
CA LYS A 116 -0.68 -3.27 -12.38
C LYS A 116 -1.30 -4.36 -11.52
N PRO A 117 -2.58 -4.70 -11.75
CA PRO A 117 -3.25 -5.71 -10.94
C PRO A 117 -2.61 -7.08 -11.12
N SER A 118 -2.69 -7.89 -10.05
CA SER A 118 -2.29 -9.28 -10.14
C SER A 118 -3.27 -10.03 -11.03
N SER A 119 -2.77 -11.06 -11.72
CA SER A 119 -3.61 -11.95 -12.51
C SER A 119 -4.52 -12.83 -11.66
N ARG A 120 -4.32 -12.85 -10.34
CA ARG A 120 -5.02 -13.74 -9.42
C ARG A 120 -5.78 -12.96 -8.36
N SER A 121 -7.12 -13.09 -8.37
CA SER A 121 -7.98 -12.46 -7.40
C SER A 121 -7.87 -13.10 -6.02
N LEU A 122 -7.99 -12.28 -4.96
CA LEU A 122 -8.12 -12.75 -3.59
C LEU A 122 -9.54 -13.16 -3.23
N ASN A 123 -10.53 -12.81 -4.07
CA ASN A 123 -11.93 -13.19 -3.85
C ASN A 123 -12.11 -14.68 -4.13
N PRO A 124 -12.57 -15.48 -3.14
CA PRO A 124 -12.75 -16.93 -3.33
C PRO A 124 -13.71 -17.30 -4.46
N ARG A 125 -14.63 -16.41 -4.82
CA ARG A 125 -15.59 -16.66 -5.91
C ARG A 125 -14.96 -16.56 -7.30
N GLU A 126 -13.80 -15.93 -7.40
CA GLU A 126 -13.14 -15.68 -8.68
C GLU A 126 -11.94 -16.58 -8.90
N ARG A 127 -11.69 -17.51 -8.01
CA ARG A 127 -10.58 -18.46 -8.11
C ARG A 127 -10.97 -19.67 -8.97
#